data_cbd62824c7c11b36fd3751f73508e373
#
_entry.id   cbd62824c7c11b36fd3751f73508e373
#
_cell.length_a   1.000
_cell.length_b   1.000
_cell.length_c   1.000
_cell.angle_alpha   90.00
_cell.angle_beta   90.00
_cell.angle_gamma   90.00
#
_symmetry.space_group_name_H-M   'P 1'
#
loop_
_entity.id
_entity.type
_entity.pdbx_description
1 polymer ?
#
loop_
_entity_poly.entity_id
_entity_poly.type
_entity_poly.pdbx_seq_one_letter_code
_entity_poly.pdbx_strand_id
1 'polypeptide(L)'
;FDIPYLVNRIKHILGNSREKFLSPWRMVEPKETYIKGIYKDKHNTQDKVTASKYEIKGVAVLDYMAIFKKFGYSYGPQESYKLDNIANVVLGEKKLDFGEASDLNELYDNDYQKFIDYNIKDVELIDRMEDKLGLITLCLTMAYKGGVNYEQVLGTVAIWDSLIYRDLHSKRIAVPMNKESYKGAYPGGYVKDPQVGMHDWICSFDLNSLYPSIIMQYNMSPETILTGMDERGVNVESTLAGKVRNNIPNTALAVNGVRFNTKKLGVLPQIIQEIYSERVEFKHKQIKAEQELELCGNKSEVYALEKRIAIAKNQQMALKILLNSLYGAMGNKWFRYFDMRIAEGITLTGQATIRWAEKYLNEYL
;
A
#
# COMPACT_ATOMS: atom_id res chain seq x y z
N PHE A 1 -7.04 -12.61 17.34
CA PHE A 1 -7.68 -13.61 18.19
C PHE A 1 -6.78 -14.82 18.39
N ASP A 2 -6.31 -15.50 17.36
CA ASP A 2 -5.65 -16.80 17.41
C ASP A 2 -4.33 -16.79 18.22
N ILE A 3 -3.41 -15.87 17.95
CA ILE A 3 -2.14 -15.79 18.67
C ILE A 3 -2.30 -15.56 20.18
N PRO A 4 -3.10 -14.58 20.65
CA PRO A 4 -3.37 -14.41 22.07
C PRO A 4 -3.97 -15.64 22.71
N TYR A 5 -4.94 -16.30 22.06
CA TYR A 5 -5.54 -17.52 22.54
C TYR A 5 -4.49 -18.64 22.69
N LEU A 6 -3.70 -18.88 21.64
CA LEU A 6 -2.66 -19.92 21.63
C LEU A 6 -1.64 -19.71 22.75
N VAL A 7 -1.10 -18.50 22.88
CA VAL A 7 -0.13 -18.17 23.93
C VAL A 7 -0.71 -18.38 25.32
N ASN A 8 -1.93 -17.89 25.57
CA ASN A 8 -2.59 -18.03 26.85
C ASN A 8 -2.95 -19.50 27.16
N ARG A 9 -3.39 -20.26 26.16
CA ARG A 9 -3.71 -21.68 26.28
C ARG A 9 -2.48 -22.53 26.61
N ILE A 10 -1.35 -22.25 25.96
CA ILE A 10 -0.06 -22.89 26.27
C ILE A 10 0.35 -22.61 27.71
N LYS A 11 0.27 -21.36 28.16
CA LYS A 11 0.58 -21.00 29.55
C LYS A 11 -0.31 -21.74 30.55
N HIS A 12 -1.59 -21.84 30.23
CA HIS A 12 -2.55 -22.51 31.11
C HIS A 12 -2.34 -24.04 31.20
N ILE A 13 -2.12 -24.70 30.07
CA ILE A 13 -2.02 -26.19 30.03
C ILE A 13 -0.62 -26.69 30.33
N LEU A 14 0.40 -26.07 29.73
CA LEU A 14 1.79 -26.54 29.79
C LEU A 14 2.63 -25.80 30.83
N GLY A 15 2.07 -24.79 31.47
CA GLY A 15 2.74 -23.96 32.45
C GLY A 15 3.43 -22.74 31.88
N ASN A 16 3.70 -21.78 32.76
CA ASN A 16 4.36 -20.52 32.42
C ASN A 16 5.73 -20.74 31.78
N SER A 17 6.08 -19.89 30.85
CA SER A 17 7.31 -19.90 30.07
C SER A 17 7.39 -20.97 28.96
N ARG A 18 6.35 -21.79 28.74
CA ARG A 18 6.31 -22.74 27.62
C ARG A 18 5.94 -22.08 26.31
N GLU A 19 5.23 -20.94 26.33
CA GLU A 19 4.91 -20.12 25.16
C GLU A 19 6.14 -19.67 24.38
N LYS A 20 7.30 -19.55 25.03
CA LYS A 20 8.56 -19.18 24.37
C LYS A 20 9.01 -20.16 23.27
N PHE A 21 8.54 -21.42 23.34
CA PHE A 21 8.84 -22.40 22.28
C PHE A 21 8.12 -22.12 20.95
N LEU A 22 7.15 -21.19 20.91
CA LEU A 22 6.60 -20.67 19.66
C LEU A 22 7.61 -19.83 18.88
N SER A 23 8.61 -19.28 19.55
CA SER A 23 9.67 -18.48 18.93
C SER A 23 10.95 -19.30 18.72
N PRO A 24 11.57 -19.24 17.53
CA PRO A 24 12.89 -19.84 17.29
C PRO A 24 13.96 -19.23 18.20
N TRP A 25 13.78 -18.00 18.66
CA TRP A 25 14.67 -17.29 19.57
C TRP A 25 14.23 -17.39 21.03
N ARG A 26 13.16 -18.13 21.31
CA ARG A 26 12.57 -18.32 22.63
C ARG A 26 12.13 -17.01 23.30
N MET A 27 11.68 -16.06 22.47
CA MET A 27 11.23 -14.73 22.90
C MET A 27 9.80 -14.50 22.43
N VAL A 28 8.87 -14.44 23.37
CA VAL A 28 7.46 -14.06 23.15
C VAL A 28 7.14 -12.90 24.10
N GLU A 29 6.87 -11.74 23.56
CA GLU A 29 6.69 -10.52 24.32
C GLU A 29 5.22 -10.04 24.23
N PRO A 30 4.61 -9.63 25.34
CA PRO A 30 3.32 -8.98 25.29
C PRO A 30 3.46 -7.63 24.62
N LYS A 31 2.57 -7.32 23.69
CA LYS A 31 2.48 -6.02 23.02
C LYS A 31 1.16 -5.37 23.34
N GLU A 32 1.20 -4.31 24.13
CA GLU A 32 0.00 -3.52 24.40
C GLU A 32 -0.41 -2.76 23.16
N THR A 33 -1.63 -2.97 22.70
CA THR A 33 -2.23 -2.20 21.61
C THR A 33 -3.39 -1.39 22.16
N TYR A 34 -3.32 -0.08 21.96
CA TYR A 34 -4.43 0.81 22.28
C TYR A 34 -5.51 0.68 21.22
N ILE A 35 -6.63 0.08 21.54
CA ILE A 35 -7.83 0.16 20.72
C ILE A 35 -8.55 1.44 21.13
N LYS A 36 -8.70 2.40 20.21
CA LYS A 36 -9.59 3.53 20.43
C LYS A 36 -10.99 2.98 20.62
N GLY A 37 -11.54 3.10 21.82
CA GLY A 37 -12.86 2.64 22.16
C GLY A 37 -13.92 3.32 21.28
N ILE A 38 -14.89 2.52 20.82
CA ILE A 38 -16.01 2.94 19.97
C ILE A 38 -17.09 3.70 20.80
N TYR A 39 -16.94 3.78 22.10
CA TYR A 39 -17.89 4.46 22.98
C TYR A 39 -17.35 5.78 23.51
N LYS A 40 -17.90 6.88 22.96
CA LYS A 40 -17.88 8.19 23.62
C LYS A 40 -18.92 8.16 24.73
N ASP A 41 -18.53 7.83 25.93
CA ASP A 41 -19.37 8.11 27.09
C ASP A 41 -19.23 9.59 27.51
N LYS A 42 -20.32 10.21 27.93
CA LYS A 42 -20.45 11.65 28.19
C LYS A 42 -19.59 12.18 29.37
N HIS A 43 -18.85 11.32 30.03
CA HIS A 43 -17.95 11.67 31.13
C HIS A 43 -16.53 11.21 30.85
N ASN A 44 -15.84 11.88 29.96
CA ASN A 44 -14.39 12.07 29.74
C ASN A 44 -13.38 11.11 30.43
N THR A 45 -13.71 9.87 30.62
CA THR A 45 -12.81 8.78 31.02
C THR A 45 -12.53 7.95 29.78
N GLN A 46 -11.35 8.11 29.22
CA GLN A 46 -10.83 7.24 28.18
C GLN A 46 -10.55 5.87 28.79
N ASP A 47 -11.52 4.97 28.76
CA ASP A 47 -11.28 3.56 29.02
C ASP A 47 -10.41 3.00 27.90
N LYS A 48 -9.14 2.91 28.19
CA LYS A 48 -8.15 2.26 27.35
C LYS A 48 -8.38 0.77 27.42
N VAL A 49 -9.14 0.20 26.49
CA VAL A 49 -9.20 -1.25 26.34
C VAL A 49 -7.87 -1.70 25.75
N THR A 50 -6.99 -2.20 26.60
CA THR A 50 -5.76 -2.87 26.23
C THR A 50 -6.07 -4.27 25.74
N ALA A 51 -6.10 -4.48 24.42
CA ALA A 51 -6.03 -5.84 23.90
C ALA A 51 -4.57 -6.30 23.99
N SER A 52 -4.29 -7.33 24.79
CA SER A 52 -2.98 -7.95 24.82
C SER A 52 -2.75 -8.69 23.50
N LYS A 53 -1.82 -8.19 22.70
CA LYS A 53 -1.25 -8.93 21.58
C LYS A 53 0.09 -9.52 22.03
N TYR A 54 0.51 -10.58 21.37
CA TYR A 54 1.84 -11.14 21.58
C TYR A 54 2.67 -10.99 20.31
N GLU A 55 3.92 -10.62 20.47
CA GLU A 55 4.92 -10.62 19.41
C GLU A 55 5.82 -11.84 19.59
N ILE A 56 5.80 -12.75 18.62
CA ILE A 56 6.63 -13.94 18.59
C ILE A 56 7.89 -13.59 17.79
N LYS A 57 9.00 -13.35 18.48
CA LYS A 57 10.24 -12.93 17.79
C LYS A 57 10.75 -14.02 16.85
N GLY A 58 11.13 -13.62 15.64
CA GLY A 58 11.57 -14.53 14.59
C GLY A 58 10.45 -15.22 13.80
N VAL A 59 9.19 -14.92 14.11
CA VAL A 59 8.01 -15.37 13.35
C VAL A 59 7.23 -14.16 12.87
N ALA A 60 7.10 -14.02 11.55
CA ALA A 60 6.24 -12.98 10.96
C ALA A 60 4.80 -13.49 10.92
N VAL A 61 3.87 -12.64 11.33
CA VAL A 61 2.43 -12.93 11.31
C VAL A 61 1.77 -12.07 10.24
N LEU A 62 1.26 -12.71 9.19
CA LEU A 62 0.53 -12.05 8.11
C LEU A 62 -0.96 -12.44 8.21
N ASP A 63 -1.78 -11.49 8.63
CA ASP A 63 -3.24 -11.64 8.64
C ASP A 63 -3.79 -11.45 7.22
N TYR A 64 -4.35 -12.51 6.64
CA TYR A 64 -4.86 -12.51 5.27
C TYR A 64 -5.98 -11.48 5.05
N MET A 65 -6.85 -11.27 6.06
CA MET A 65 -7.87 -10.23 6.00
C MET A 65 -7.25 -8.82 5.89
N ALA A 66 -6.20 -8.55 6.67
CA ALA A 66 -5.49 -7.26 6.61
C ALA A 66 -4.79 -7.06 5.27
N ILE A 67 -4.18 -8.14 4.73
CA ILE A 67 -3.55 -8.14 3.41
C ILE A 67 -4.60 -7.89 2.32
N PHE A 68 -5.72 -8.60 2.35
CA PHE A 68 -6.80 -8.42 1.38
C PHE A 68 -7.39 -7.00 1.42
N LYS A 69 -7.63 -6.45 2.61
CA LYS A 69 -8.06 -5.04 2.76
C LYS A 69 -7.10 -4.05 2.14
N LYS A 70 -5.80 -4.34 2.21
CA LYS A 70 -4.75 -3.45 1.71
C LYS A 70 -4.51 -3.58 0.21
N PHE A 71 -4.50 -4.79 -0.31
CA PHE A 71 -4.04 -5.10 -1.66
C PHE A 71 -5.12 -5.71 -2.57
N GLY A 72 -6.26 -6.11 -2.03
CA GLY A 72 -7.40 -6.63 -2.80
C GLY A 72 -8.27 -5.55 -3.45
N TYR A 73 -7.71 -4.39 -3.76
CA TYR A 73 -8.44 -3.22 -4.27
C TYR A 73 -9.16 -3.46 -5.62
N SER A 74 -8.74 -4.45 -6.40
CA SER A 74 -9.42 -4.84 -7.65
C SER A 74 -10.84 -5.35 -7.43
N TYR A 75 -11.16 -5.77 -6.22
CA TYR A 75 -12.50 -6.22 -5.84
C TYR A 75 -13.36 -5.10 -5.23
N GLY A 76 -12.79 -3.90 -5.07
CA GLY A 76 -13.48 -2.76 -4.45
C GLY A 76 -13.73 -2.92 -2.95
N PRO A 77 -14.38 -1.93 -2.33
CA PRO A 77 -14.84 -2.03 -0.94
C PRO A 77 -15.87 -3.13 -0.78
N GLN A 78 -15.76 -3.93 0.28
CA GLN A 78 -16.66 -5.03 0.58
C GLN A 78 -17.58 -4.69 1.75
N GLU A 79 -18.83 -5.13 1.71
CA GLU A 79 -19.79 -4.97 2.81
C GLU A 79 -19.32 -5.70 4.07
N SER A 80 -18.69 -6.85 3.88
CA SER A 80 -18.11 -7.64 4.97
C SER A 80 -16.76 -8.22 4.55
N TYR A 81 -15.78 -8.17 5.48
CA TYR A 81 -14.48 -8.81 5.30
C TYR A 81 -14.37 -10.16 6.03
N LYS A 82 -15.50 -10.76 6.42
CA LYS A 82 -15.53 -12.13 6.93
C LYS A 82 -15.11 -13.09 5.83
N LEU A 83 -14.44 -14.19 6.21
CA LEU A 83 -13.94 -15.20 5.27
C LEU A 83 -15.01 -15.70 4.31
N ASP A 84 -16.22 -15.97 4.80
CA ASP A 84 -17.34 -16.44 3.98
C ASP A 84 -17.68 -15.48 2.83
N ASN A 85 -17.79 -14.18 3.13
CA ASN A 85 -18.10 -13.18 2.10
C ASN A 85 -16.96 -13.02 1.11
N ILE A 86 -15.71 -12.94 1.58
CA ILE A 86 -14.56 -12.74 0.70
C ILE A 86 -14.31 -13.98 -0.17
N ALA A 87 -14.47 -15.20 0.37
CA ALA A 87 -14.37 -16.42 -0.40
C ALA A 87 -15.45 -16.48 -1.50
N ASN A 88 -16.69 -16.08 -1.18
CA ASN A 88 -17.76 -16.00 -2.19
C ASN A 88 -17.44 -14.99 -3.29
N VAL A 89 -16.94 -13.82 -2.96
CA VAL A 89 -16.57 -12.78 -3.95
C VAL A 89 -15.40 -13.21 -4.82
N VAL A 90 -14.38 -13.86 -4.23
CA VAL A 90 -13.15 -14.23 -4.92
C VAL A 90 -13.27 -15.56 -5.65
N LEU A 91 -13.81 -16.58 -5.01
CA LEU A 91 -13.86 -17.96 -5.50
C LEU A 91 -15.24 -18.39 -5.99
N GLY A 92 -16.32 -17.70 -5.62
CA GLY A 92 -17.70 -18.15 -5.78
C GLY A 92 -18.12 -19.24 -4.80
N GLU A 93 -17.34 -19.44 -3.73
CA GLU A 93 -17.54 -20.48 -2.72
C GLU A 93 -17.78 -19.89 -1.35
N LYS A 94 -18.45 -20.64 -0.50
CA LYS A 94 -18.78 -20.27 0.87
C LYS A 94 -18.22 -21.30 1.84
N LYS A 95 -18.20 -20.93 3.12
CA LYS A 95 -17.95 -21.85 4.23
C LYS A 95 -19.00 -22.97 4.24
N LEU A 96 -18.68 -24.06 4.94
CA LEU A 96 -19.68 -25.07 5.25
C LEU A 96 -20.75 -24.49 6.17
N ASP A 97 -21.97 -24.92 5.99
CA ASP A 97 -23.08 -24.60 6.90
C ASP A 97 -22.99 -25.46 8.17
N PHE A 98 -23.38 -24.91 9.30
CA PHE A 98 -23.48 -25.64 10.58
C PHE A 98 -24.53 -26.76 10.56
N GLY A 99 -25.44 -26.75 9.58
CA GLY A 99 -26.58 -27.65 9.52
C GLY A 99 -27.62 -27.28 10.57
N GLU A 100 -27.95 -28.23 11.46
CA GLU A 100 -28.92 -28.02 12.55
C GLU A 100 -28.32 -27.36 13.79
N ALA A 101 -26.97 -27.29 13.91
CA ALA A 101 -26.30 -26.67 15.03
C ALA A 101 -26.44 -25.14 15.01
N SER A 102 -26.68 -24.53 16.13
CA SER A 102 -26.84 -23.08 16.29
C SER A 102 -25.49 -22.34 16.32
N ASP A 103 -24.43 -23.00 16.77
CA ASP A 103 -23.08 -22.46 16.86
C ASP A 103 -21.99 -23.56 16.77
N LEU A 104 -20.71 -23.13 16.80
CA LEU A 104 -19.57 -24.04 16.73
C LEU A 104 -19.40 -24.92 17.97
N ASN A 105 -19.88 -24.53 19.14
CA ASN A 105 -19.79 -25.35 20.33
C ASN A 105 -20.79 -26.50 20.23
N GLU A 106 -22.01 -26.22 19.83
CA GLU A 106 -23.02 -27.25 19.59
C GLU A 106 -22.59 -28.21 18.47
N LEU A 107 -21.97 -27.68 17.40
CA LEU A 107 -21.40 -28.51 16.33
C LEU A 107 -20.28 -29.44 16.86
N TYR A 108 -19.41 -28.92 17.74
CA TYR A 108 -18.33 -29.69 18.36
C TYR A 108 -18.88 -30.86 19.22
N ASP A 109 -19.94 -30.59 19.98
CA ASP A 109 -20.51 -31.58 20.91
C ASP A 109 -21.37 -32.64 20.18
N ASN A 110 -22.08 -32.24 19.11
CA ASN A 110 -23.08 -33.09 18.44
C ASN A 110 -22.54 -33.76 17.15
N ASP A 111 -21.65 -33.10 16.40
CA ASP A 111 -21.07 -33.63 15.15
C ASP A 111 -19.59 -33.21 15.02
N TYR A 112 -18.75 -33.90 15.76
CA TYR A 112 -17.32 -33.60 15.82
C TYR A 112 -16.63 -33.73 14.44
N GLN A 113 -17.05 -34.67 13.59
CA GLN A 113 -16.48 -34.83 12.27
C GLN A 113 -16.77 -33.61 11.40
N LYS A 114 -18.00 -33.14 11.40
CA LYS A 114 -18.40 -31.95 10.65
C LYS A 114 -17.70 -30.69 11.17
N PHE A 115 -17.46 -30.61 12.49
CA PHE A 115 -16.67 -29.53 13.06
C PHE A 115 -15.22 -29.53 12.52
N ILE A 116 -14.58 -30.71 12.36
CA ILE A 116 -13.27 -30.81 11.75
C ILE A 116 -13.32 -30.43 10.27
N ASP A 117 -14.30 -30.92 9.52
CA ASP A 117 -14.46 -30.61 8.08
C ASP A 117 -14.70 -29.12 7.86
N TYR A 118 -15.45 -28.46 8.76
CA TYR A 118 -15.64 -27.02 8.75
C TYR A 118 -14.30 -26.27 8.90
N ASN A 119 -13.47 -26.71 9.85
CA ASN A 119 -12.16 -26.09 10.07
C ASN A 119 -11.21 -26.29 8.88
N ILE A 120 -11.20 -27.51 8.29
CA ILE A 120 -10.43 -27.81 7.08
C ILE A 120 -10.88 -26.92 5.93
N LYS A 121 -12.20 -26.75 5.71
CA LYS A 121 -12.72 -25.87 4.69
C LYS A 121 -12.31 -24.42 4.85
N ASP A 122 -12.25 -23.91 6.08
CA ASP A 122 -11.80 -22.56 6.37
C ASP A 122 -10.33 -22.34 5.94
N VAL A 123 -9.47 -23.33 6.15
CA VAL A 123 -8.07 -23.28 5.74
C VAL A 123 -7.94 -23.39 4.21
N GLU A 124 -8.66 -24.33 3.58
CA GLU A 124 -8.67 -24.53 2.13
C GLU A 124 -9.12 -23.28 1.36
N LEU A 125 -10.13 -22.56 1.88
CA LEU A 125 -10.58 -21.31 1.27
C LEU A 125 -9.49 -20.26 1.23
N ILE A 126 -8.68 -20.13 2.28
CA ILE A 126 -7.56 -19.19 2.32
C ILE A 126 -6.46 -19.60 1.34
N ASP A 127 -6.11 -20.87 1.31
CA ASP A 127 -5.10 -21.43 0.40
C ASP A 127 -5.50 -21.19 -1.07
N ARG A 128 -6.72 -21.50 -1.43
CA ARG A 128 -7.26 -21.28 -2.78
C ARG A 128 -7.39 -19.80 -3.15
N MET A 129 -7.70 -18.94 -2.18
CA MET A 129 -7.65 -17.49 -2.41
C MET A 129 -6.22 -17.02 -2.67
N GLU A 130 -5.23 -17.55 -1.94
CA GLU A 130 -3.83 -17.21 -2.21
C GLU A 130 -3.37 -17.70 -3.58
N ASP A 131 -3.73 -18.93 -3.97
CA ASP A 131 -3.44 -19.45 -5.32
C ASP A 131 -3.98 -18.53 -6.42
N LYS A 132 -5.17 -17.95 -6.22
CA LYS A 132 -5.80 -17.06 -7.19
C LYS A 132 -5.26 -15.64 -7.15
N LEU A 133 -4.99 -15.10 -5.96
CA LEU A 133 -4.66 -13.69 -5.75
C LEU A 133 -3.17 -13.42 -5.64
N GLY A 134 -2.39 -14.35 -5.07
CA GLY A 134 -0.95 -14.22 -4.84
C GLY A 134 -0.59 -13.06 -3.88
N LEU A 135 -1.42 -12.76 -2.90
CA LEU A 135 -1.23 -11.60 -2.02
C LEU A 135 -0.09 -11.79 -1.03
N ILE A 136 0.14 -13.01 -0.53
CA ILE A 136 1.30 -13.32 0.32
C ILE A 136 2.57 -13.18 -0.51
N THR A 137 2.58 -13.74 -1.71
CA THR A 137 3.71 -13.59 -2.65
C THR A 137 4.01 -12.13 -2.95
N LEU A 138 2.98 -11.30 -3.12
CA LEU A 138 3.10 -9.86 -3.28
C LEU A 138 3.76 -9.21 -2.05
N CYS A 139 3.30 -9.54 -0.83
CA CYS A 139 3.87 -9.04 0.41
C CYS A 139 5.36 -9.41 0.54
N LEU A 140 5.72 -10.66 0.25
CA LEU A 140 7.11 -11.12 0.27
C LEU A 140 7.96 -10.33 -0.73
N THR A 141 7.47 -10.17 -1.95
CA THR A 141 8.16 -9.38 -2.99
C THR A 141 8.41 -7.94 -2.55
N MET A 142 7.38 -7.29 -1.97
CA MET A 142 7.51 -5.93 -1.46
C MET A 142 8.49 -5.84 -0.29
N ALA A 143 8.48 -6.82 0.62
CA ALA A 143 9.39 -6.86 1.76
C ALA A 143 10.85 -6.99 1.33
N TYR A 144 11.14 -7.89 0.39
CA TYR A 144 12.48 -8.04 -0.19
C TYR A 144 12.93 -6.78 -0.91
N LYS A 145 12.08 -6.19 -1.73
CA LYS A 145 12.41 -4.94 -2.45
C LYS A 145 12.65 -3.79 -1.48
N GLY A 146 11.75 -3.63 -0.49
CA GLY A 146 11.83 -2.58 0.51
C GLY A 146 12.94 -2.79 1.55
N GLY A 147 13.42 -4.02 1.74
CA GLY A 147 14.37 -4.37 2.80
C GLY A 147 13.76 -4.21 4.19
N VAL A 148 12.51 -4.65 4.36
CA VAL A 148 11.74 -4.56 5.61
C VAL A 148 11.19 -5.94 6.00
N ASN A 149 10.73 -6.09 7.25
CA ASN A 149 10.04 -7.30 7.67
C ASN A 149 8.68 -7.43 6.98
N TYR A 150 8.21 -8.67 6.82
CA TYR A 150 6.98 -8.97 6.07
C TYR A 150 5.75 -8.23 6.58
N GLU A 151 5.59 -8.07 7.88
CA GLU A 151 4.47 -7.33 8.49
C GLU A 151 4.51 -5.82 8.18
N GLN A 152 5.70 -5.28 7.94
CA GLN A 152 5.89 -3.84 7.69
C GLN A 152 5.42 -3.40 6.31
N VAL A 153 5.18 -4.35 5.38
CA VAL A 153 4.67 -4.02 4.04
C VAL A 153 3.25 -3.45 4.05
N LEU A 154 2.52 -3.68 5.14
CA LEU A 154 1.20 -3.06 5.34
C LEU A 154 1.30 -1.55 5.63
N GLY A 155 2.49 -1.05 5.99
CA GLY A 155 2.79 0.36 6.20
C GLY A 155 3.64 0.95 5.07
N THR A 156 3.33 2.16 4.63
CA THR A 156 4.09 2.83 3.55
C THR A 156 5.38 3.47 4.04
N VAL A 157 5.37 3.99 5.27
CA VAL A 157 6.50 4.75 5.85
C VAL A 157 7.73 3.87 6.02
N ALA A 158 7.58 2.66 6.59
CA ALA A 158 8.71 1.77 6.87
C ALA A 158 9.46 1.37 5.59
N ILE A 159 8.73 1.05 4.51
CA ILE A 159 9.33 0.65 3.23
C ILE A 159 10.14 1.81 2.64
N TRP A 160 9.55 3.01 2.58
CA TRP A 160 10.23 4.17 2.00
C TRP A 160 11.37 4.68 2.87
N ASP A 161 11.24 4.62 4.21
CA ASP A 161 12.35 4.94 5.12
C ASP A 161 13.54 3.99 4.88
N SER A 162 13.29 2.69 4.74
CA SER A 162 14.31 1.69 4.45
C SER A 162 14.96 1.89 3.07
N LEU A 163 14.17 2.13 2.01
CA LEU A 163 14.68 2.36 0.66
C LEU A 163 15.62 3.57 0.61
N ILE A 164 15.18 4.71 1.17
CA ILE A 164 15.96 5.94 1.20
C ILE A 164 17.19 5.77 2.09
N TYR A 165 17.03 5.13 3.26
CA TYR A 165 18.16 4.85 4.15
C TYR A 165 19.25 4.05 3.47
N ARG A 166 18.90 2.98 2.75
CA ARG A 166 19.85 2.12 2.04
C ARG A 166 20.59 2.88 0.93
N ASP A 167 19.87 3.72 0.17
CA ASP A 167 20.48 4.56 -0.84
C ASP A 167 21.46 5.57 -0.24
N LEU A 168 21.05 6.31 0.79
CA LEU A 168 21.91 7.28 1.48
C LEU A 168 23.11 6.60 2.13
N HIS A 169 22.90 5.45 2.79
CA HIS A 169 23.98 4.69 3.44
C HIS A 169 25.02 4.21 2.42
N SER A 170 24.58 3.71 1.25
CA SER A 170 25.49 3.29 0.17
C SER A 170 26.36 4.44 -0.35
N LYS A 171 25.81 5.66 -0.33
CA LYS A 171 26.51 6.91 -0.71
C LYS A 171 27.29 7.55 0.44
N ARG A 172 27.32 6.94 1.63
CA ARG A 172 27.92 7.48 2.86
C ARG A 172 27.36 8.85 3.26
N ILE A 173 26.08 9.07 3.02
CA ILE A 173 25.35 10.27 3.41
C ILE A 173 24.64 10.02 4.74
N ALA A 174 24.83 10.92 5.71
CA ALA A 174 24.18 10.84 7.00
C ALA A 174 22.65 11.02 6.86
N VAL A 175 21.91 10.15 7.52
CA VAL A 175 20.45 10.20 7.53
C VAL A 175 19.98 11.26 8.53
N PRO A 176 19.03 12.14 8.19
CA PRO A 176 18.52 13.14 9.11
C PRO A 176 17.81 12.50 10.31
N MET A 177 17.90 13.13 11.46
CA MET A 177 17.08 12.75 12.61
C MET A 177 15.61 13.10 12.35
N ASN A 178 14.69 12.37 13.00
CA ASN A 178 13.26 12.72 12.96
C ASN A 178 13.10 14.14 13.54
N LYS A 179 12.46 15.01 12.76
CA LYS A 179 12.09 16.35 13.22
C LYS A 179 10.74 16.29 13.91
N GLU A 180 10.45 17.26 14.77
CA GLU A 180 9.10 17.46 15.29
C GLU A 180 8.14 17.68 14.13
N SER A 181 7.01 16.97 14.16
CA SER A 181 6.05 17.01 13.07
C SER A 181 5.24 18.30 13.07
N TYR A 182 5.22 19.00 11.95
CA TYR A 182 4.29 20.12 11.74
C TYR A 182 2.83 19.62 11.67
N LYS A 183 1.91 20.32 12.32
CA LYS A 183 0.48 19.95 12.41
C LYS A 183 -0.39 20.69 11.38
N GLY A 184 0.13 21.11 10.24
CA GLY A 184 -0.63 21.75 9.18
C GLY A 184 -1.42 20.76 8.34
N ALA A 185 -2.57 21.20 7.81
CA ALA A 185 -3.30 20.52 6.74
C ALA A 185 -2.91 21.15 5.39
N TYR A 186 -2.86 20.34 4.34
CA TYR A 186 -2.65 20.81 2.97
C TYR A 186 -3.74 20.22 2.06
N PRO A 187 -4.04 20.90 0.91
CA PRO A 187 -5.06 20.43 -0.02
C PRO A 187 -4.74 19.05 -0.60
N GLY A 188 -5.75 18.20 -0.67
CA GLY A 188 -5.64 16.86 -1.29
C GLY A 188 -5.68 16.90 -2.82
N GLY A 189 -5.91 15.74 -3.44
CA GLY A 189 -6.11 15.60 -4.87
C GLY A 189 -7.40 16.29 -5.35
N TYR A 190 -7.44 16.68 -6.62
CA TYR A 190 -8.63 17.24 -7.25
C TYR A 190 -9.62 16.12 -7.58
N VAL A 191 -10.85 16.33 -7.18
CA VAL A 191 -11.99 15.49 -7.58
C VAL A 191 -13.04 16.41 -8.18
N LYS A 192 -13.40 16.18 -9.43
CA LYS A 192 -14.46 16.95 -10.10
C LYS A 192 -15.82 16.38 -9.71
N ASP A 193 -16.77 17.25 -9.43
CA ASP A 193 -18.15 16.85 -9.25
C ASP A 193 -18.71 16.26 -10.56
N PRO A 194 -19.45 15.15 -10.53
CA PRO A 194 -20.01 14.55 -11.72
C PRO A 194 -21.09 15.46 -12.33
N GLN A 195 -21.08 15.57 -13.64
CA GLN A 195 -22.19 16.20 -14.37
C GLN A 195 -23.33 15.18 -14.47
N VAL A 196 -24.42 15.46 -13.76
CA VAL A 196 -25.59 14.56 -13.73
C VAL A 196 -26.32 14.63 -15.06
N GLY A 197 -26.52 13.48 -15.70
CA GLY A 197 -27.22 13.37 -16.97
C GLY A 197 -26.80 12.14 -17.78
N MET A 198 -27.43 11.99 -18.93
CA MET A 198 -27.03 11.01 -19.95
C MET A 198 -26.07 11.73 -20.92
N HIS A 199 -24.93 11.12 -21.16
CA HIS A 199 -23.89 11.68 -22.02
C HIS A 199 -23.55 10.66 -23.13
N ASP A 200 -23.52 11.14 -24.36
CA ASP A 200 -23.06 10.38 -25.51
C ASP A 200 -21.57 10.65 -25.76
N TRP A 201 -20.89 9.66 -26.34
CA TRP A 201 -19.48 9.79 -26.75
C TRP A 201 -18.52 10.15 -25.62
N ILE A 202 -18.47 9.32 -24.57
CA ILE A 202 -17.56 9.52 -23.44
C ILE A 202 -16.19 8.95 -23.77
N CYS A 203 -15.13 9.79 -23.67
CA CYS A 203 -13.74 9.35 -23.70
C CYS A 203 -13.14 9.36 -22.30
N SER A 204 -12.52 8.26 -21.88
CA SER A 204 -11.83 8.15 -20.60
C SER A 204 -10.31 8.18 -20.79
N PHE A 205 -9.63 9.07 -20.08
CA PHE A 205 -8.18 9.21 -20.09
C PHE A 205 -7.62 8.98 -18.69
N ASP A 206 -6.49 8.27 -18.58
CA ASP A 206 -5.77 8.05 -17.33
C ASP A 206 -4.33 8.54 -17.44
N LEU A 207 -3.89 9.31 -16.43
CA LEU A 207 -2.52 9.80 -16.33
C LEU A 207 -1.66 8.76 -15.58
N ASN A 208 -0.90 8.00 -16.34
CA ASN A 208 -0.07 6.92 -15.79
C ASN A 208 0.95 7.44 -14.76
N SER A 209 0.86 6.93 -13.54
CA SER A 209 1.78 7.25 -12.44
C SER A 209 1.94 8.75 -12.18
N LEU A 210 0.82 9.51 -12.15
CA LEU A 210 0.81 10.98 -12.08
C LEU A 210 1.76 11.55 -11.01
N TYR A 211 1.63 11.18 -9.74
CA TYR A 211 2.46 11.72 -8.66
C TYR A 211 3.94 11.33 -8.77
N PRO A 212 4.31 10.08 -9.06
CA PRO A 212 5.69 9.73 -9.37
C PRO A 212 6.27 10.55 -10.53
N SER A 213 5.50 10.78 -11.59
CA SER A 213 5.94 11.58 -12.75
C SER A 213 6.16 13.04 -12.39
N ILE A 214 5.30 13.63 -11.57
CA ILE A 214 5.47 15.01 -11.05
C ILE A 214 6.76 15.10 -10.21
N ILE A 215 6.99 14.15 -9.29
CA ILE A 215 8.20 14.15 -8.45
C ILE A 215 9.46 14.10 -9.32
N MET A 216 9.48 13.24 -10.34
CA MET A 216 10.63 13.14 -11.27
C MET A 216 10.80 14.41 -12.09
N GLN A 217 9.72 14.94 -12.69
CA GLN A 217 9.78 16.09 -13.60
C GLN A 217 10.19 17.38 -12.90
N TYR A 218 9.72 17.59 -11.68
CA TYR A 218 10.04 18.78 -10.88
C TYR A 218 11.27 18.58 -9.99
N ASN A 219 11.87 17.40 -10.00
CA ASN A 219 13.00 17.03 -9.13
C ASN A 219 12.71 17.25 -7.64
N MET A 220 11.51 16.86 -7.20
CA MET A 220 11.02 17.10 -5.84
C MET A 220 11.68 16.16 -4.84
N SER A 221 12.56 16.70 -4.02
CA SER A 221 13.23 16.01 -2.92
C SER A 221 13.60 17.02 -1.83
N PRO A 222 13.70 16.65 -0.54
CA PRO A 222 14.02 17.60 0.53
C PRO A 222 15.29 18.40 0.29
N GLU A 223 16.34 17.77 -0.23
CA GLU A 223 17.63 18.39 -0.48
C GLU A 223 17.68 19.25 -1.76
N THR A 224 16.66 19.16 -2.61
CA THR A 224 16.58 19.99 -3.84
C THR A 224 15.75 21.26 -3.64
N ILE A 225 15.08 21.43 -2.51
CA ILE A 225 14.31 22.64 -2.20
C ILE A 225 15.25 23.86 -2.10
N LEU A 226 14.91 24.92 -2.86
CA LEU A 226 15.61 26.20 -2.82
C LEU A 226 14.92 27.13 -1.81
N THR A 227 15.34 27.06 -0.54
CA THR A 227 14.76 27.83 0.54
C THR A 227 14.92 29.34 0.30
N GLY A 228 13.85 30.10 0.52
CA GLY A 228 13.85 31.55 0.34
C GLY A 228 13.68 32.02 -1.13
N MET A 229 13.50 31.08 -2.05
CA MET A 229 13.22 31.38 -3.47
C MET A 229 11.77 31.07 -3.87
N ASP A 230 10.89 30.92 -2.88
CA ASP A 230 9.48 30.64 -3.10
C ASP A 230 8.80 31.83 -3.80
N GLU A 231 7.96 31.55 -4.81
CA GLU A 231 7.25 32.55 -5.58
C GLU A 231 5.84 32.76 -5.05
N ARG A 232 5.56 33.95 -4.56
CA ARG A 232 4.23 34.32 -4.04
C ARG A 232 3.22 34.45 -5.17
N GLY A 233 1.97 34.06 -4.90
CA GLY A 233 0.87 34.17 -5.85
C GLY A 233 0.79 33.07 -6.90
N VAL A 234 1.74 32.09 -6.86
CA VAL A 234 1.64 30.86 -7.63
C VAL A 234 0.62 29.94 -6.98
N ASN A 235 -0.37 29.53 -7.74
CA ASN A 235 -1.41 28.59 -7.34
C ASN A 235 -2.01 27.92 -8.60
N VAL A 236 -2.96 27.02 -8.41
CA VAL A 236 -3.61 26.28 -9.51
C VAL A 236 -4.24 27.23 -10.52
N GLU A 237 -4.99 28.25 -10.08
CA GLU A 237 -5.69 29.19 -10.95
C GLU A 237 -4.73 30.05 -11.75
N SER A 238 -3.70 30.62 -11.12
CA SER A 238 -2.69 31.42 -11.82
C SER A 238 -1.90 30.63 -12.85
N THR A 239 -1.65 29.32 -12.57
CA THR A 239 -0.99 28.40 -13.48
C THR A 239 -1.87 28.08 -14.68
N LEU A 240 -3.13 27.76 -14.47
CA LEU A 240 -4.10 27.46 -15.52
C LEU A 240 -4.38 28.70 -16.41
N ALA A 241 -4.32 29.90 -15.82
CA ALA A 241 -4.44 31.17 -16.56
C ALA A 241 -3.18 31.54 -17.36
N GLY A 242 -2.12 30.72 -17.33
CA GLY A 242 -0.85 30.99 -18.04
C GLY A 242 -0.04 32.18 -17.50
N LYS A 243 -0.34 32.61 -16.25
CA LYS A 243 0.32 33.78 -15.62
C LYS A 243 1.65 33.40 -14.97
N VAL A 244 1.89 32.11 -14.74
CA VAL A 244 3.08 31.59 -14.07
C VAL A 244 4.14 31.20 -15.12
N ARG A 245 5.35 31.77 -14.98
CA ARG A 245 6.50 31.41 -15.83
C ARG A 245 7.72 31.16 -14.98
N ASN A 246 8.40 30.05 -15.22
CA ASN A 246 9.68 29.79 -14.58
C ASN A 246 10.83 30.42 -15.37
N ASN A 247 11.28 31.60 -14.95
CA ASN A 247 12.35 32.35 -15.62
C ASN A 247 13.74 32.10 -14.99
N ILE A 248 13.85 31.29 -13.94
CA ILE A 248 15.11 31.01 -13.28
C ILE A 248 15.70 29.71 -13.84
N PRO A 249 16.86 29.77 -14.50
CA PRO A 249 17.47 28.60 -15.10
C PRO A 249 17.85 27.54 -14.05
N ASN A 250 17.84 26.28 -14.43
CA ASN A 250 18.16 25.12 -13.57
C ASN A 250 17.27 25.01 -12.30
N THR A 251 16.02 25.49 -12.41
CA THR A 251 15.03 25.32 -11.36
C THR A 251 13.72 24.79 -11.94
N ALA A 252 12.96 24.07 -11.14
CA ALA A 252 11.56 23.75 -11.38
C ALA A 252 10.69 24.49 -10.36
N LEU A 253 9.57 25.06 -10.82
CA LEU A 253 8.62 25.80 -9.98
C LEU A 253 7.34 25.00 -9.85
N ALA A 254 7.05 24.49 -8.66
CA ALA A 254 5.81 23.78 -8.37
C ALA A 254 4.63 24.73 -8.18
N VAL A 255 3.41 24.22 -8.31
CA VAL A 255 2.17 25.01 -8.27
C VAL A 255 1.84 25.61 -6.91
N ASN A 256 2.56 25.23 -5.87
CA ASN A 256 2.54 25.91 -4.55
C ASN A 256 3.61 27.00 -4.40
N GLY A 257 4.30 27.36 -5.47
CA GLY A 257 5.33 28.40 -5.47
C GLY A 257 6.72 27.93 -5.02
N VAL A 258 6.87 26.70 -4.58
CA VAL A 258 8.16 26.14 -4.13
C VAL A 258 9.05 25.83 -5.33
N ARG A 259 10.34 26.21 -5.22
CA ARG A 259 11.33 25.95 -6.25
C ARG A 259 12.27 24.81 -5.88
N PHE A 260 12.57 23.99 -6.85
CA PHE A 260 13.50 22.85 -6.75
C PHE A 260 14.68 23.04 -7.67
N ASN A 261 15.87 22.71 -7.20
CA ASN A 261 17.10 22.70 -8.00
C ASN A 261 17.10 21.51 -8.97
N THR A 262 17.35 21.76 -10.25
CA THR A 262 17.39 20.71 -11.29
C THR A 262 18.79 20.40 -11.80
N LYS A 263 19.83 21.04 -11.27
CA LYS A 263 21.23 20.77 -11.67
C LYS A 263 21.71 19.37 -11.26
N LYS A 264 21.22 18.89 -10.12
CA LYS A 264 21.55 17.58 -9.57
C LYS A 264 20.26 16.82 -9.31
N LEU A 265 20.22 15.58 -9.74
CA LEU A 265 19.06 14.70 -9.49
C LEU A 265 18.92 14.45 -7.99
N GLY A 266 17.70 14.66 -7.48
CA GLY A 266 17.35 14.42 -6.09
C GLY A 266 17.25 12.92 -5.77
N VAL A 267 17.36 12.57 -4.50
CA VAL A 267 17.32 11.18 -4.03
C VAL A 267 15.96 10.54 -4.32
N LEU A 268 14.86 11.25 -4.03
CA LEU A 268 13.52 10.71 -4.30
C LEU A 268 13.25 10.48 -5.79
N PRO A 269 13.47 11.48 -6.69
CA PRO A 269 13.36 11.28 -8.12
C PRO A 269 14.22 10.13 -8.65
N GLN A 270 15.44 9.98 -8.15
CA GLN A 270 16.32 8.88 -8.54
C GLN A 270 15.73 7.52 -8.21
N ILE A 271 15.35 7.29 -6.95
CA ILE A 271 14.77 6.01 -6.51
C ILE A 271 13.47 5.70 -7.27
N ILE A 272 12.62 6.72 -7.50
CA ILE A 272 11.39 6.58 -8.28
C ILE A 272 11.70 6.15 -9.71
N GLN A 273 12.67 6.78 -10.35
CA GLN A 273 13.06 6.46 -11.72
C GLN A 273 13.58 5.03 -11.86
N GLU A 274 14.37 4.57 -10.90
CA GLU A 274 14.86 3.19 -10.84
C GLU A 274 13.70 2.19 -10.69
N ILE A 275 12.79 2.42 -9.74
CA ILE A 275 11.62 1.56 -9.51
C ILE A 275 10.68 1.58 -10.73
N TYR A 276 10.47 2.74 -11.34
CA TYR A 276 9.62 2.89 -12.52
C TYR A 276 10.17 2.12 -13.72
N SER A 277 11.47 2.26 -13.98
CA SER A 277 12.15 1.55 -15.08
C SER A 277 12.07 0.04 -14.89
N GLU A 278 12.33 -0.45 -13.70
CA GLU A 278 12.21 -1.87 -13.35
C GLU A 278 10.75 -2.38 -13.52
N ARG A 279 9.77 -1.58 -13.12
CA ARG A 279 8.35 -1.91 -13.35
C ARG A 279 8.03 -2.06 -14.83
N VAL A 280 8.52 -1.16 -15.67
CA VAL A 280 8.32 -1.21 -17.14
C VAL A 280 8.92 -2.49 -17.71
N GLU A 281 10.11 -2.89 -17.27
CA GLU A 281 10.73 -4.15 -17.69
C GLU A 281 9.88 -5.37 -17.34
N PHE A 282 9.39 -5.46 -16.09
CA PHE A 282 8.51 -6.57 -15.69
C PHE A 282 7.18 -6.56 -16.43
N LYS A 283 6.62 -5.38 -16.73
CA LYS A 283 5.40 -5.27 -17.54
C LYS A 283 5.64 -5.80 -18.96
N HIS A 284 6.78 -5.48 -19.58
CA HIS A 284 7.13 -6.02 -20.89
C HIS A 284 7.35 -7.53 -20.85
N LYS A 285 8.01 -8.06 -19.79
CA LYS A 285 8.19 -9.50 -19.61
C LYS A 285 6.83 -10.22 -19.46
N GLN A 286 5.88 -9.62 -18.74
CA GLN A 286 4.52 -10.14 -18.61
C GLN A 286 3.82 -10.19 -19.96
N ILE A 287 3.75 -9.07 -20.69
CA ILE A 287 3.06 -8.97 -22.00
C ILE A 287 3.67 -9.97 -23.00
N LYS A 288 4.99 -10.06 -23.03
CA LYS A 288 5.68 -11.01 -23.92
C LYS A 288 5.31 -12.47 -23.60
N ALA A 289 5.29 -12.82 -22.32
CA ALA A 289 4.90 -14.18 -21.89
C ALA A 289 3.42 -14.47 -22.16
N GLU A 290 2.53 -13.48 -22.06
CA GLU A 290 1.12 -13.58 -22.42
C GLU A 290 0.95 -13.83 -23.93
N GLN A 291 1.68 -13.11 -24.77
CA GLN A 291 1.69 -13.34 -26.23
C GLN A 291 2.25 -14.72 -26.61
N GLU A 292 3.33 -15.17 -25.93
CA GLU A 292 3.87 -16.52 -26.12
C GLU A 292 2.84 -17.58 -25.73
N LEU A 293 2.07 -17.35 -24.67
CA LEU A 293 1.02 -18.27 -24.20
C LEU A 293 -0.13 -18.40 -25.22
N GLU A 294 -0.56 -17.28 -25.82
CA GLU A 294 -1.62 -17.28 -26.85
C GLU A 294 -1.23 -18.11 -28.09
N LEU A 295 0.06 -18.20 -28.40
CA LEU A 295 0.58 -18.96 -29.53
C LEU A 295 0.98 -20.40 -29.18
N CYS A 296 0.95 -20.76 -27.89
CA CYS A 296 1.47 -22.04 -27.41
C CYS A 296 0.44 -23.17 -27.55
N GLY A 297 0.81 -24.23 -28.28
CA GLY A 297 -0.01 -25.44 -28.43
C GLY A 297 0.40 -26.61 -27.51
N ASN A 298 1.48 -26.46 -26.72
CA ASN A 298 2.04 -27.54 -25.93
C ASN A 298 1.72 -27.40 -24.43
N LYS A 299 1.02 -28.37 -23.85
CA LYS A 299 0.59 -28.32 -22.44
C LYS A 299 1.72 -28.18 -21.41
N SER A 300 2.91 -28.72 -21.65
CA SER A 300 4.04 -28.59 -20.74
C SER A 300 4.63 -27.18 -20.74
N GLU A 301 4.61 -26.50 -21.88
CA GLU A 301 5.07 -25.12 -22.03
C GLU A 301 4.06 -24.12 -21.46
N VAL A 302 2.75 -24.42 -21.57
CA VAL A 302 1.67 -23.60 -20.98
C VAL A 302 1.92 -23.36 -19.49
N TYR A 303 2.18 -24.41 -18.71
CA TYR A 303 2.43 -24.28 -17.28
C TYR A 303 3.67 -23.39 -16.96
N ALA A 304 4.74 -23.55 -17.74
CA ALA A 304 5.93 -22.73 -17.57
C ALA A 304 5.68 -21.26 -17.92
N LEU A 305 4.88 -20.98 -18.95
CA LEU A 305 4.49 -19.64 -19.35
C LEU A 305 3.57 -18.99 -18.33
N GLU A 306 2.54 -19.69 -17.85
CA GLU A 306 1.66 -19.21 -16.78
C GLU A 306 2.44 -18.83 -15.51
N LYS A 307 3.42 -19.65 -15.13
CA LYS A 307 4.31 -19.33 -14.01
C LYS A 307 5.14 -18.07 -14.27
N ARG A 308 5.68 -17.90 -15.48
CA ARG A 308 6.43 -16.69 -15.87
C ARG A 308 5.54 -15.45 -15.82
N ILE A 309 4.30 -15.55 -16.31
CA ILE A 309 3.29 -14.48 -16.27
C ILE A 309 2.99 -14.11 -14.81
N ALA A 310 2.72 -15.08 -13.95
CA ALA A 310 2.41 -14.86 -12.54
C ALA A 310 3.56 -14.16 -11.81
N ILE A 311 4.81 -14.59 -12.02
CA ILE A 311 6.00 -13.96 -11.44
C ILE A 311 6.13 -12.50 -11.92
N ALA A 312 6.07 -12.27 -13.24
CA ALA A 312 6.24 -10.93 -13.80
C ALA A 312 5.09 -9.99 -13.36
N LYS A 313 3.86 -10.51 -13.30
CA LYS A 313 2.68 -9.79 -12.80
C LYS A 313 2.84 -9.38 -11.33
N ASN A 314 3.29 -10.28 -10.45
CA ASN A 314 3.52 -9.98 -9.05
C ASN A 314 4.64 -8.95 -8.85
N GLN A 315 5.74 -9.07 -9.60
CA GLN A 315 6.85 -8.12 -9.55
C GLN A 315 6.40 -6.71 -9.99
N GLN A 316 5.76 -6.58 -11.16
CA GLN A 316 5.32 -5.26 -11.62
C GLN A 316 4.23 -4.65 -10.72
N MET A 317 3.39 -5.49 -10.10
CA MET A 317 2.35 -5.03 -9.18
C MET A 317 2.96 -4.52 -7.87
N ALA A 318 3.94 -5.23 -7.31
CA ALA A 318 4.68 -4.78 -6.14
C ALA A 318 5.33 -3.41 -6.37
N LEU A 319 5.99 -3.23 -7.52
CA LEU A 319 6.62 -1.96 -7.89
C LEU A 319 5.58 -0.84 -8.12
N LYS A 320 4.42 -1.16 -8.72
CA LYS A 320 3.30 -0.21 -8.86
C LYS A 320 2.80 0.28 -7.51
N ILE A 321 2.62 -0.64 -6.57
CA ILE A 321 2.16 -0.31 -5.20
C ILE A 321 3.20 0.53 -4.48
N LEU A 322 4.49 0.20 -4.60
CA LEU A 322 5.57 0.99 -4.04
C LEU A 322 5.55 2.43 -4.57
N LEU A 323 5.54 2.62 -5.88
CA LEU A 323 5.49 3.95 -6.50
C LEU A 323 4.29 4.77 -6.01
N ASN A 324 3.10 4.18 -5.97
CA ASN A 324 1.89 4.88 -5.54
C ASN A 324 1.88 5.16 -4.03
N SER A 325 2.62 4.37 -3.24
CA SER A 325 2.67 4.53 -1.79
C SER A 325 3.59 5.66 -1.30
N LEU A 326 4.49 6.16 -2.16
CA LEU A 326 5.43 7.24 -1.77
C LEU A 326 4.69 8.50 -1.34
N TYR A 327 3.68 8.92 -2.11
CA TYR A 327 2.89 10.10 -1.74
C TYR A 327 2.26 9.93 -0.35
N GLY A 328 1.72 8.74 -0.06
CA GLY A 328 1.19 8.42 1.27
C GLY A 328 2.24 8.47 2.39
N ALA A 329 3.49 8.10 2.09
CA ALA A 329 4.60 8.27 3.03
C ALA A 329 4.99 9.75 3.19
N MET A 330 5.12 10.49 2.08
CA MET A 330 5.45 11.92 2.08
C MET A 330 4.43 12.79 2.82
N GLY A 331 3.15 12.40 2.82
CA GLY A 331 2.09 13.06 3.57
C GLY A 331 2.00 12.65 5.05
N ASN A 332 2.81 11.71 5.50
CA ASN A 332 2.76 11.19 6.87
C ASN A 332 3.74 11.95 7.78
N LYS A 333 3.21 12.60 8.81
CA LYS A 333 4.02 13.38 9.78
C LYS A 333 5.11 12.57 10.52
N TRP A 334 4.98 11.26 10.57
CA TRP A 334 5.95 10.34 11.19
C TRP A 334 7.05 9.88 10.24
N PHE A 335 6.96 10.31 8.96
CA PHE A 335 7.99 9.99 7.98
C PHE A 335 9.20 10.90 8.18
N ARG A 336 10.39 10.31 8.27
CA ARG A 336 11.66 11.02 8.51
C ARG A 336 11.95 12.13 7.50
N TYR A 337 11.54 11.92 6.27
CA TYR A 337 11.75 12.84 5.14
C TYR A 337 10.51 13.67 4.83
N PHE A 338 9.56 13.74 5.77
CA PHE A 338 8.36 14.56 5.62
C PHE A 338 8.73 16.03 5.41
N ASP A 339 8.21 16.62 4.34
CA ASP A 339 8.21 18.06 4.10
C ASP A 339 6.87 18.46 3.49
N MET A 340 6.12 19.31 4.19
CA MET A 340 4.78 19.72 3.75
C MET A 340 4.81 20.43 2.41
N ARG A 341 5.89 21.18 2.11
CA ARG A 341 6.05 21.90 0.84
C ARG A 341 6.11 20.94 -0.34
N ILE A 342 6.73 19.76 -0.16
CA ILE A 342 6.76 18.72 -1.20
C ILE A 342 5.39 18.08 -1.34
N ALA A 343 4.77 17.67 -0.23
CA ALA A 343 3.47 16.99 -0.25
C ALA A 343 2.39 17.89 -0.91
N GLU A 344 2.32 19.16 -0.54
CA GLU A 344 1.44 20.14 -1.16
C GLU A 344 1.81 20.42 -2.62
N GLY A 345 3.10 20.57 -2.92
CA GLY A 345 3.59 20.78 -4.29
C GLY A 345 3.17 19.65 -5.23
N ILE A 346 3.21 18.39 -4.78
CA ILE A 346 2.76 17.22 -5.55
C ILE A 346 1.26 17.32 -5.84
N THR A 347 0.43 17.58 -4.83
CA THR A 347 -1.03 17.62 -5.00
C THR A 347 -1.50 18.77 -5.84
N LEU A 348 -1.01 20.00 -5.59
CA LEU A 348 -1.43 21.18 -6.35
C LEU A 348 -0.93 21.11 -7.81
N THR A 349 0.28 20.57 -8.05
CA THR A 349 0.75 20.33 -9.42
C THR A 349 -0.11 19.27 -10.11
N GLY A 350 -0.49 18.20 -9.40
CA GLY A 350 -1.42 17.19 -9.90
C GLY A 350 -2.79 17.76 -10.24
N GLN A 351 -3.35 18.59 -9.37
CA GLN A 351 -4.61 19.28 -9.63
C GLN A 351 -4.55 20.16 -10.90
N ALA A 352 -3.47 20.94 -11.02
CA ALA A 352 -3.29 21.79 -12.22
C ALA A 352 -3.15 20.94 -13.49
N THR A 353 -2.41 19.82 -13.42
CA THR A 353 -2.22 18.92 -14.57
C THR A 353 -3.53 18.29 -15.02
N ILE A 354 -4.35 17.76 -14.10
CA ILE A 354 -5.64 17.14 -14.42
C ILE A 354 -6.59 18.16 -15.03
N ARG A 355 -6.72 19.34 -14.42
CA ARG A 355 -7.61 20.41 -14.89
C ARG A 355 -7.14 21.00 -16.22
N TRP A 356 -5.84 21.08 -16.44
CA TRP A 356 -5.26 21.48 -17.72
C TRP A 356 -5.60 20.45 -18.81
N ALA A 357 -5.37 19.16 -18.54
CA ALA A 357 -5.67 18.08 -19.48
C ALA A 357 -7.17 18.04 -19.82
N GLU A 358 -8.04 18.13 -18.81
CA GLU A 358 -9.49 18.20 -19.00
C GLU A 358 -9.89 19.33 -19.96
N LYS A 359 -9.37 20.54 -19.71
CA LYS A 359 -9.69 21.72 -20.54
C LYS A 359 -9.32 21.48 -22.01
N TYR A 360 -8.07 21.12 -22.26
CA TYR A 360 -7.57 20.99 -23.64
C TYR A 360 -8.11 19.76 -24.38
N LEU A 361 -8.41 18.68 -23.68
CA LEU A 361 -9.07 17.51 -24.29
C LEU A 361 -10.51 17.87 -24.74
N ASN A 362 -11.27 18.59 -23.90
CA ASN A 362 -12.62 19.05 -24.29
C ASN A 362 -12.61 20.14 -25.38
N GLU A 363 -11.54 20.90 -25.51
CA GLU A 363 -11.39 21.87 -26.61
C GLU A 363 -11.00 21.20 -27.93
N TYR A 364 -10.34 20.04 -27.87
CA TYR A 364 -9.88 19.25 -29.03
C TYR A 364 -10.97 18.32 -29.58
N LEU A 365 -11.80 17.74 -28.73
CA LEU A 365 -12.92 16.83 -29.09
C LEU A 365 -14.15 17.65 -29.55
#